data_0f9ebdfbe4823fd67e9e2609e7e62cdb
#
_entry.id   0f9ebdfbe4823fd67e9e2609e7e62cdb
#
_cell.length_a   1.000
_cell.length_b   1.000
_cell.length_c   1.000
_cell.angle_alpha   90.00
_cell.angle_beta   90.00
_cell.angle_gamma   90.00
#
_symmetry.space_group_name_H-M   'P 1'
#
loop_
_entity.id
_entity.type
_entity.pdbx_description
1 polymer ?
#
loop_
_entity_poly.entity_id
_entity_poly.type
_entity_poly.pdbx_seq_one_letter_code
_entity_poly.pdbx_strand_id
1 'polypeptide(L)'
;NGDGIDDLSLAHHEGQLKFYLGNGVGFSDYLLNLSDYPYEAKSIIWVDIDNDGDQDLFITYRLEPNRMYLNQGDLFMEDVSNSCGILMADRRSYGASFGDYDNDGFVDLFVANYVSGSDEPFNELYHNLGNGQFEEVTFELGMGQPLPQNFQGHWVDFNQDGLLDLHLIRDRLCFENYYYEQQLDGTFENTAHARGLDLSVNAMCTSAADFDRDNDQDLYIAAGMFEGNFLMVNEGGSFEPYEADTGDSVEVHLTSWASTWFDADNDGWEDLHVCTGFSVYTNYPTILSQYPDVPDQFFWNQEGAFEEDDSGLFDANVLSFSSASSDYNLDGFPDLFSNAVGDFVHVLKALPNMNRWLKVHLEGTVSNRDGIGARIRVFRNGLLGSKMTYCGENFLSQSSRWEHFGIGLSTVVDSLVIDWPSGITDRYYDLDPNQSIMALEGETVGVSPPCTGEVCPGCTYALACNFDSNASLDDGTCDFSCWTDAVACGGGTFWDEDVQQCVLEPTDCPTDLNQDGMTSVLDLLVFLIAFDNQCPE
;
A
#
# COMPACT_ATOMS: atom_id res chain seq x y z
N ASN A 1 -16.06 6.00 -15.21
CA ASN A 1 -16.98 5.65 -16.31
C ASN A 1 -16.66 4.28 -16.94
N GLY A 2 -15.63 3.59 -16.48
CA GLY A 2 -15.27 2.24 -16.95
C GLY A 2 -14.62 2.16 -18.35
N ASP A 3 -14.16 3.27 -18.90
CA ASP A 3 -13.53 3.31 -20.22
C ASP A 3 -12.00 3.00 -20.20
N GLY A 4 -11.44 2.77 -19.03
CA GLY A 4 -10.02 2.44 -18.83
C GLY A 4 -9.09 3.67 -18.82
N ILE A 5 -9.66 4.87 -18.80
CA ILE A 5 -8.94 6.14 -18.65
C ILE A 5 -9.31 6.74 -17.29
N ASP A 6 -8.33 7.19 -16.54
CA ASP A 6 -8.60 7.77 -15.23
C ASP A 6 -9.41 9.07 -15.32
N ASP A 7 -10.43 9.16 -14.49
CA ASP A 7 -11.24 10.35 -14.27
C ASP A 7 -10.72 11.11 -13.04
N LEU A 8 -11.04 12.40 -12.91
CA LEU A 8 -10.58 13.22 -11.80
C LEU A 8 -11.76 13.72 -10.97
N SER A 9 -11.70 13.48 -9.67
CA SER A 9 -12.66 13.97 -8.68
C SER A 9 -11.99 14.92 -7.70
N LEU A 10 -12.61 16.05 -7.39
CA LEU A 10 -12.06 17.06 -6.51
C LEU A 10 -13.06 17.49 -5.45
N ALA A 11 -12.63 17.46 -4.19
CA ALA A 11 -13.29 18.11 -3.09
C ALA A 11 -12.78 19.56 -2.96
N HIS A 12 -13.69 20.53 -2.91
CA HIS A 12 -13.33 21.92 -2.71
C HIS A 12 -13.69 22.35 -1.29
N HIS A 13 -12.84 23.16 -0.68
CA HIS A 13 -13.03 23.66 0.70
C HIS A 13 -14.38 24.38 0.93
N GLU A 14 -14.95 24.99 -0.10
CA GLU A 14 -16.26 25.67 -0.03
C GLU A 14 -17.45 24.72 -0.25
N GLY A 15 -17.25 23.39 -0.22
CA GLY A 15 -18.31 22.38 -0.33
C GLY A 15 -18.73 22.05 -1.76
N GLN A 16 -17.98 22.47 -2.77
CA GLN A 16 -18.26 22.10 -4.15
C GLN A 16 -17.45 20.85 -4.53
N LEU A 17 -18.15 19.84 -5.01
CA LEU A 17 -17.54 18.67 -5.64
C LEU A 17 -17.41 18.93 -7.13
N LYS A 18 -16.32 18.54 -7.71
CA LYS A 18 -16.08 18.62 -9.16
C LYS A 18 -15.62 17.27 -9.68
N PHE A 19 -16.17 16.91 -10.82
CA PHE A 19 -15.85 15.66 -11.50
C PHE A 19 -15.48 15.96 -12.95
N TYR A 20 -14.47 15.27 -13.43
CA TYR A 20 -13.95 15.45 -14.78
C TYR A 20 -13.70 14.09 -15.39
N LEU A 21 -14.19 13.90 -16.61
CA LEU A 21 -13.88 12.68 -17.38
C LEU A 21 -12.58 12.86 -18.16
N GLY A 22 -11.68 11.90 -18.00
CA GLY A 22 -10.47 11.77 -18.78
C GLY A 22 -10.78 11.34 -20.22
N ASN A 23 -9.88 11.68 -21.14
CA ASN A 23 -10.01 11.28 -22.55
C ASN A 23 -8.66 10.91 -23.18
N GLY A 24 -7.66 10.61 -22.35
CA GLY A 24 -6.30 10.27 -22.78
C GLY A 24 -5.47 11.46 -23.30
N VAL A 25 -6.00 12.68 -23.22
CA VAL A 25 -5.28 13.92 -23.62
C VAL A 25 -5.47 15.02 -22.55
N GLY A 26 -6.57 14.96 -21.82
CA GLY A 26 -6.96 15.92 -20.80
C GLY A 26 -8.33 15.56 -20.24
N PHE A 27 -8.97 16.55 -19.62
CA PHE A 27 -10.19 16.37 -18.86
C PHE A 27 -11.33 17.24 -19.38
N SER A 28 -12.55 16.76 -19.22
CA SER A 28 -13.79 17.52 -19.52
C SER A 28 -14.69 17.51 -18.29
N ASP A 29 -15.31 18.67 -17.99
CA ASP A 29 -16.26 18.79 -16.88
C ASP A 29 -17.37 17.74 -17.02
N TYR A 30 -17.70 17.11 -15.91
CA TYR A 30 -18.81 16.18 -15.81
C TYR A 30 -19.68 16.51 -14.60
N LEU A 31 -21.00 16.45 -14.75
CA LEU A 31 -21.94 16.71 -13.67
C LEU A 31 -22.59 15.39 -13.24
N LEU A 32 -22.15 14.85 -12.11
CA LEU A 32 -22.85 13.74 -11.47
C LEU A 32 -24.20 14.17 -10.93
N ASN A 33 -25.17 13.26 -10.94
CA ASN A 33 -26.52 13.48 -10.41
C ASN A 33 -26.59 13.40 -8.86
N LEU A 34 -25.58 13.96 -8.17
CA LEU A 34 -25.57 14.01 -6.72
C LEU A 34 -26.54 15.04 -6.19
N SER A 35 -27.07 14.81 -4.99
CA SER A 35 -27.84 15.81 -4.25
C SER A 35 -26.98 17.05 -4.01
N ASP A 36 -27.56 18.24 -4.08
CA ASP A 36 -26.86 19.47 -3.66
C ASP A 36 -26.57 19.39 -2.16
N TYR A 37 -25.30 19.25 -1.82
CA TYR A 37 -24.83 19.09 -0.45
C TYR A 37 -23.64 20.04 -0.22
N PRO A 38 -23.91 21.32 0.10
CA PRO A 38 -22.91 22.40 0.07
C PRO A 38 -22.06 22.45 1.35
N TYR A 39 -21.58 21.29 1.79
CA TYR A 39 -20.74 21.18 2.99
C TYR A 39 -19.31 20.82 2.62
N GLU A 40 -18.40 21.05 3.55
CA GLU A 40 -16.97 20.78 3.36
C GLU A 40 -16.70 19.26 3.28
N ALA A 41 -16.56 18.74 2.07
CA ALA A 41 -16.11 17.38 1.83
C ALA A 41 -14.60 17.26 2.13
N LYS A 42 -14.18 16.07 2.56
CA LYS A 42 -12.80 15.77 2.86
C LYS A 42 -12.23 14.73 1.89
N SER A 43 -12.64 13.49 1.99
CA SER A 43 -12.22 12.42 1.10
C SER A 43 -13.30 12.12 0.07
N ILE A 44 -12.90 11.83 -1.15
CA ILE A 44 -13.74 11.28 -2.22
C ILE A 44 -13.09 9.96 -2.63
N ILE A 45 -13.80 8.86 -2.45
CA ILE A 45 -13.28 7.52 -2.73
C ILE A 45 -14.21 6.81 -3.68
N TRP A 46 -13.63 6.26 -4.75
CA TRP A 46 -14.30 5.40 -5.71
C TRP A 46 -13.90 3.95 -5.47
N VAL A 47 -14.88 3.07 -5.35
CA VAL A 47 -14.68 1.66 -5.03
C VAL A 47 -15.94 0.87 -5.40
N ASP A 48 -15.81 -0.35 -5.87
CA ASP A 48 -16.92 -1.26 -6.15
C ASP A 48 -17.31 -1.99 -4.85
N ILE A 49 -18.37 -1.52 -4.15
CA ILE A 49 -18.74 -2.07 -2.84
C ILE A 49 -19.69 -3.26 -2.92
N ASP A 50 -20.32 -3.52 -4.06
CA ASP A 50 -21.26 -4.64 -4.23
C ASP A 50 -20.83 -5.64 -5.32
N ASN A 51 -19.61 -5.46 -5.86
CA ASN A 51 -18.97 -6.31 -6.86
C ASN A 51 -19.75 -6.41 -8.19
N ASP A 52 -20.49 -5.36 -8.56
CA ASP A 52 -21.26 -5.33 -9.80
C ASP A 52 -20.44 -4.85 -11.02
N GLY A 53 -19.22 -4.35 -10.80
CA GLY A 53 -18.26 -3.87 -11.79
C GLY A 53 -18.31 -2.37 -12.06
N ASP A 54 -19.27 -1.66 -11.46
CA ASP A 54 -19.36 -0.20 -11.52
C ASP A 54 -18.76 0.42 -10.24
N GLN A 55 -17.99 1.49 -10.37
CA GLN A 55 -17.40 2.16 -9.21
C GLN A 55 -18.45 2.98 -8.47
N ASP A 56 -18.62 2.70 -7.20
CA ASP A 56 -19.45 3.44 -6.26
C ASP A 56 -18.69 4.60 -5.64
N LEU A 57 -19.37 5.47 -4.91
CA LEU A 57 -18.78 6.70 -4.42
C LEU A 57 -19.04 6.88 -2.91
N PHE A 58 -17.96 6.98 -2.14
CA PHE A 58 -18.00 7.36 -0.74
C PHE A 58 -17.36 8.72 -0.51
N ILE A 59 -18.02 9.57 0.29
CA ILE A 59 -17.57 10.94 0.58
C ILE A 59 -17.63 11.19 2.08
N THR A 60 -16.49 11.59 2.65
CA THR A 60 -16.45 12.06 4.04
C THR A 60 -16.69 13.54 4.13
N TYR A 61 -17.35 13.98 5.21
CA TYR A 61 -17.68 15.37 5.46
C TYR A 61 -17.23 15.83 6.85
N ARG A 62 -16.85 17.10 6.93
CA ARG A 62 -16.55 17.75 8.19
C ARG A 62 -17.82 18.32 8.80
N LEU A 63 -18.22 17.82 9.99
CA LEU A 63 -19.38 18.25 10.76
C LEU A 63 -20.76 17.95 10.13
N GLU A 64 -20.80 17.04 9.18
CA GLU A 64 -22.01 16.57 8.52
C GLU A 64 -21.89 15.03 8.31
N PRO A 65 -23.00 14.32 8.12
CA PRO A 65 -22.96 12.89 7.83
C PRO A 65 -22.24 12.56 6.53
N ASN A 66 -21.45 11.50 6.55
CA ASN A 66 -20.83 10.95 5.36
C ASN A 66 -21.88 10.49 4.34
N ARG A 67 -21.50 10.36 3.08
CA ARG A 67 -22.40 9.94 2.00
C ARG A 67 -21.88 8.73 1.26
N MET A 68 -22.80 7.82 0.97
CA MET A 68 -22.59 6.66 0.13
C MET A 68 -23.56 6.69 -1.04
N TYR A 69 -23.02 6.49 -2.23
CA TYR A 69 -23.79 6.45 -3.47
C TYR A 69 -23.44 5.19 -4.23
N LEU A 70 -24.47 4.43 -4.63
CA LEU A 70 -24.31 3.32 -5.55
C LEU A 70 -24.42 3.81 -7.00
N ASN A 71 -23.50 3.34 -7.82
CA ASN A 71 -23.54 3.57 -9.27
C ASN A 71 -24.47 2.52 -9.91
N GLN A 72 -25.55 2.97 -10.50
CA GLN A 72 -26.53 2.10 -11.16
C GLN A 72 -26.25 1.93 -12.66
N GLY A 73 -24.99 2.08 -13.05
CA GLY A 73 -24.51 2.10 -14.41
C GLY A 73 -24.46 3.49 -15.05
N ASP A 74 -23.53 3.71 -15.97
CA ASP A 74 -23.33 4.96 -16.70
C ASP A 74 -23.20 6.20 -15.77
N LEU A 75 -22.58 6.06 -14.59
CA LEU A 75 -22.42 7.09 -13.54
C LEU A 75 -23.76 7.65 -13.02
N PHE A 76 -24.83 6.88 -13.05
CA PHE A 76 -26.10 7.23 -12.43
C PHE A 76 -26.08 6.85 -10.94
N MET A 77 -25.80 7.82 -10.09
CA MET A 77 -25.58 7.64 -8.65
C MET A 77 -26.90 7.62 -7.86
N GLU A 78 -27.13 6.59 -7.06
CA GLU A 78 -28.22 6.48 -6.10
C GLU A 78 -27.71 6.75 -4.68
N ASP A 79 -28.28 7.77 -3.99
CA ASP A 79 -27.92 8.07 -2.60
C ASP A 79 -28.50 7.01 -1.65
N VAL A 80 -27.66 6.12 -1.16
CA VAL A 80 -28.01 5.03 -0.22
C VAL A 80 -27.59 5.32 1.22
N SER A 81 -27.07 6.51 1.52
CA SER A 81 -26.49 6.87 2.81
C SER A 81 -27.40 6.58 4.01
N ASN A 82 -28.73 6.79 3.86
CA ASN A 82 -29.70 6.54 4.92
C ASN A 82 -30.10 5.06 5.06
N SER A 83 -29.73 4.21 4.14
CA SER A 83 -30.18 2.81 4.05
C SER A 83 -29.05 1.80 4.05
N CYS A 84 -27.81 2.20 3.78
CA CYS A 84 -26.68 1.28 3.67
C CYS A 84 -26.07 0.86 5.01
N GLY A 85 -26.55 1.36 6.14
CA GLY A 85 -26.07 0.97 7.48
C GLY A 85 -24.95 1.81 8.07
N ILE A 86 -24.36 2.75 7.29
CA ILE A 86 -23.37 3.67 7.84
C ILE A 86 -24.03 4.67 8.81
N LEU A 87 -23.28 5.12 9.80
CA LEU A 87 -23.77 6.02 10.83
C LEU A 87 -24.01 7.43 10.27
N MET A 88 -25.27 7.86 10.28
CA MET A 88 -25.67 9.21 9.86
C MET A 88 -25.53 10.19 11.03
N ALA A 89 -24.28 10.55 11.38
CA ALA A 89 -23.96 11.46 12.48
C ALA A 89 -23.08 12.62 12.02
N ASP A 90 -23.28 13.79 12.64
CA ASP A 90 -22.48 14.99 12.39
C ASP A 90 -21.11 14.82 13.05
N ARG A 91 -20.19 14.13 12.38
CA ARG A 91 -18.83 13.92 12.84
C ARG A 91 -17.83 14.74 12.05
N ARG A 92 -16.62 14.83 12.54
CA ARG A 92 -15.49 15.37 11.78
C ARG A 92 -14.74 14.24 11.11
N SER A 93 -15.36 13.61 10.14
CA SER A 93 -14.70 12.58 9.35
C SER A 93 -13.69 13.23 8.40
N TYR A 94 -12.48 12.70 8.38
CA TYR A 94 -11.42 13.14 7.47
C TYR A 94 -11.12 12.03 6.48
N GLY A 95 -10.17 11.15 6.78
CA GLY A 95 -9.82 10.04 5.92
C GLY A 95 -10.81 8.88 6.06
N ALA A 96 -10.94 8.16 4.99
CA ALA A 96 -11.55 6.84 4.98
C ALA A 96 -10.73 5.94 4.06
N SER A 97 -10.80 4.64 4.30
CA SER A 97 -10.12 3.64 3.48
C SER A 97 -10.94 2.36 3.41
N PHE A 98 -10.85 1.69 2.29
CA PHE A 98 -11.50 0.40 2.09
C PHE A 98 -10.45 -0.72 2.05
N GLY A 99 -10.79 -1.87 2.62
CA GLY A 99 -10.00 -3.09 2.63
C GLY A 99 -10.88 -4.27 3.02
N ASP A 100 -10.65 -5.42 2.44
CA ASP A 100 -11.36 -6.67 2.73
C ASP A 100 -10.64 -7.36 3.89
N TYR A 101 -10.93 -6.92 5.15
CA TYR A 101 -10.15 -7.36 6.31
C TYR A 101 -10.41 -8.82 6.69
N ASP A 102 -11.58 -9.38 6.37
CA ASP A 102 -11.92 -10.75 6.71
C ASP A 102 -11.85 -11.73 5.52
N ASN A 103 -11.38 -11.21 4.36
CA ASN A 103 -11.21 -11.96 3.12
C ASN A 103 -12.52 -12.66 2.65
N ASP A 104 -13.68 -12.02 2.86
CA ASP A 104 -14.95 -12.53 2.40
C ASP A 104 -15.29 -12.17 0.94
N GLY A 105 -14.44 -11.35 0.31
CA GLY A 105 -14.56 -10.91 -1.07
C GLY A 105 -15.30 -9.59 -1.25
N PHE A 106 -15.66 -8.90 -0.16
CA PHE A 106 -16.24 -7.56 -0.20
C PHE A 106 -15.37 -6.59 0.59
N VAL A 107 -15.22 -5.39 0.09
CA VAL A 107 -14.40 -4.38 0.76
C VAL A 107 -15.14 -3.76 1.93
N ASP A 108 -14.49 -3.71 3.09
CA ASP A 108 -14.95 -3.10 4.33
C ASP A 108 -14.50 -1.65 4.44
N LEU A 109 -15.17 -0.86 5.27
CA LEU A 109 -14.93 0.57 5.37
C LEU A 109 -14.40 0.96 6.74
N PHE A 110 -13.23 1.62 6.77
CA PHE A 110 -12.73 2.32 7.94
C PHE A 110 -12.86 3.85 7.77
N VAL A 111 -13.38 4.54 8.80
CA VAL A 111 -13.53 6.00 8.82
C VAL A 111 -12.76 6.59 10.00
N ALA A 112 -11.80 7.46 9.70
CA ALA A 112 -11.02 8.20 10.69
C ALA A 112 -11.76 9.50 11.10
N ASN A 113 -12.03 9.64 12.40
CA ASN A 113 -12.74 10.78 12.96
C ASN A 113 -11.81 11.70 13.76
N TYR A 114 -11.78 12.97 13.37
CA TYR A 114 -11.00 14.02 14.03
C TYR A 114 -11.84 14.74 15.08
N VAL A 115 -11.91 14.21 16.28
CA VAL A 115 -12.73 14.77 17.35
C VAL A 115 -11.84 15.50 18.36
N SER A 116 -12.30 16.67 18.81
CA SER A 116 -11.66 17.44 19.88
C SER A 116 -12.69 17.82 20.93
N GLY A 117 -12.41 17.57 22.19
CA GLY A 117 -13.25 18.00 23.31
C GLY A 117 -14.06 16.88 23.94
N SER A 118 -15.33 17.14 24.32
CA SER A 118 -16.18 16.22 25.08
C SER A 118 -16.98 15.23 24.24
N ASP A 119 -16.87 15.28 22.94
CA ASP A 119 -17.55 14.35 22.04
C ASP A 119 -16.84 12.99 22.08
N GLU A 120 -17.58 11.91 21.91
CA GLU A 120 -16.97 10.58 21.94
C GLU A 120 -16.12 10.38 20.68
N PRO A 121 -14.78 10.25 20.84
CA PRO A 121 -13.85 10.21 19.69
C PRO A 121 -13.64 8.79 19.20
N PHE A 122 -14.61 8.21 18.55
CA PHE A 122 -14.47 6.90 17.95
C PHE A 122 -14.24 7.01 16.45
N ASN A 123 -13.31 6.22 15.93
CA ASN A 123 -13.28 5.83 14.55
C ASN A 123 -14.38 4.81 14.29
N GLU A 124 -14.67 4.53 13.06
CA GLU A 124 -15.73 3.58 12.70
C GLU A 124 -15.17 2.55 11.74
N LEU A 125 -15.34 1.27 12.08
CA LEU A 125 -15.10 0.14 11.20
C LEU A 125 -16.44 -0.49 10.86
N TYR A 126 -16.70 -0.65 9.59
CA TYR A 126 -17.92 -1.23 9.04
C TYR A 126 -17.59 -2.46 8.22
N HIS A 127 -18.20 -3.58 8.57
CA HIS A 127 -18.18 -4.79 7.78
C HIS A 127 -19.21 -4.70 6.64
N ASN A 128 -18.82 -5.04 5.42
CA ASN A 128 -19.66 -5.06 4.24
C ASN A 128 -20.40 -6.41 4.14
N LEU A 129 -21.72 -6.38 4.10
CA LEU A 129 -22.54 -7.59 4.02
C LEU A 129 -22.72 -8.12 2.58
N GLY A 130 -22.00 -7.56 1.60
CA GLY A 130 -22.01 -8.01 0.22
C GLY A 130 -23.27 -7.66 -0.59
N ASN A 131 -24.06 -6.72 -0.13
CA ASN A 131 -25.30 -6.29 -0.79
C ASN A 131 -25.51 -4.77 -0.72
N GLY A 132 -24.42 -3.99 -0.62
CA GLY A 132 -24.44 -2.55 -0.41
C GLY A 132 -24.90 -2.15 1.00
N GLN A 133 -24.88 -3.06 1.96
CA GLN A 133 -25.20 -2.84 3.37
C GLN A 133 -23.97 -3.06 4.23
N PHE A 134 -23.82 -2.22 5.25
CA PHE A 134 -22.71 -2.25 6.20
C PHE A 134 -23.21 -2.44 7.63
N GLU A 135 -22.43 -3.13 8.45
CA GLU A 135 -22.65 -3.32 9.88
C GLU A 135 -21.46 -2.71 10.66
N GLU A 136 -21.76 -1.87 11.65
CA GLU A 136 -20.71 -1.27 12.49
C GLU A 136 -20.15 -2.30 13.48
N VAL A 137 -18.84 -2.57 13.40
CA VAL A 137 -18.16 -3.66 14.15
C VAL A 137 -16.96 -3.18 14.97
N THR A 138 -16.74 -1.86 15.10
CA THR A 138 -15.58 -1.26 15.77
C THR A 138 -15.32 -1.80 17.16
N PHE A 139 -16.38 -1.90 17.97
CA PHE A 139 -16.27 -2.37 19.35
C PHE A 139 -16.10 -3.87 19.45
N GLU A 140 -16.74 -4.61 18.55
CA GLU A 140 -16.70 -6.07 18.52
C GLU A 140 -15.30 -6.57 18.18
N LEU A 141 -14.63 -5.87 17.25
CA LEU A 141 -13.31 -6.24 16.76
C LEU A 141 -12.14 -5.60 17.56
N GLY A 142 -12.42 -4.96 18.70
CA GLY A 142 -11.38 -4.46 19.60
C GLY A 142 -10.84 -3.06 19.30
N MET A 143 -11.41 -2.34 18.32
CA MET A 143 -10.98 -1.00 17.93
C MET A 143 -11.76 0.14 18.61
N GLY A 144 -12.66 -0.17 19.54
CA GLY A 144 -13.58 0.76 20.21
C GLY A 144 -12.96 1.63 21.30
N GLN A 145 -11.65 1.86 21.32
CA GLN A 145 -11.04 2.82 22.25
C GLN A 145 -11.32 4.26 21.80
N PRO A 146 -11.53 5.18 22.77
CA PRO A 146 -11.69 6.59 22.44
C PRO A 146 -10.36 7.17 21.95
N LEU A 147 -10.21 7.37 20.66
CA LEU A 147 -9.02 7.91 20.02
C LEU A 147 -9.32 9.26 19.40
N PRO A 148 -8.93 10.40 20.01
CA PRO A 148 -9.13 11.71 19.40
C PRO A 148 -8.09 12.01 18.32
N GLN A 149 -8.49 12.88 17.39
CA GLN A 149 -7.61 13.54 16.42
C GLN A 149 -6.94 12.58 15.41
N ASN A 150 -7.74 11.70 14.82
CA ASN A 150 -7.29 10.81 13.76
C ASN A 150 -7.52 11.44 12.39
N PHE A 151 -6.55 11.32 11.49
CA PHE A 151 -6.68 11.81 10.13
C PHE A 151 -6.90 10.69 9.12
N GLN A 152 -6.21 9.56 9.27
CA GLN A 152 -6.23 8.49 8.28
C GLN A 152 -5.97 7.15 8.96
N GLY A 153 -6.64 6.11 8.46
CA GLY A 153 -6.26 4.72 8.63
C GLY A 153 -5.82 4.15 7.29
N HIS A 154 -4.74 3.40 7.27
CA HIS A 154 -4.19 2.77 6.06
C HIS A 154 -4.14 1.26 6.24
N TRP A 155 -4.85 0.55 5.37
CA TRP A 155 -4.88 -0.91 5.34
C TRP A 155 -3.64 -1.46 4.64
N VAL A 156 -2.95 -2.41 5.28
CA VAL A 156 -1.75 -3.03 4.72
C VAL A 156 -1.40 -4.30 5.48
N ASP A 157 -0.85 -5.29 4.80
CA ASP A 157 -0.27 -6.49 5.40
C ASP A 157 1.25 -6.31 5.51
N PHE A 158 1.72 -5.61 6.55
CA PHE A 158 3.16 -5.34 6.74
C PHE A 158 3.97 -6.55 7.18
N ASN A 159 3.34 -7.48 7.91
CA ASN A 159 4.01 -8.66 8.43
C ASN A 159 3.93 -9.86 7.47
N GLN A 160 3.22 -9.69 6.35
CA GLN A 160 3.03 -10.68 5.27
C GLN A 160 2.39 -11.99 5.76
N ASP A 161 1.48 -11.92 6.72
CA ASP A 161 0.76 -13.08 7.25
C ASP A 161 -0.56 -13.37 6.50
N GLY A 162 -0.93 -12.52 5.54
CA GLY A 162 -2.13 -12.62 4.71
C GLY A 162 -3.37 -12.03 5.35
N LEU A 163 -3.24 -11.33 6.48
CA LEU A 163 -4.29 -10.59 7.14
C LEU A 163 -4.03 -9.09 6.98
N LEU A 164 -5.06 -8.31 6.67
CA LEU A 164 -4.92 -6.87 6.58
C LEU A 164 -4.85 -6.23 7.97
N ASP A 165 -3.78 -5.53 8.23
CA ASP A 165 -3.58 -4.68 9.40
C ASP A 165 -4.01 -3.25 9.11
N LEU A 166 -4.15 -2.41 10.14
CA LEU A 166 -4.49 -1.00 9.98
C LEU A 166 -3.52 -0.09 10.72
N HIS A 167 -2.74 0.71 10.00
CA HIS A 167 -1.95 1.79 10.58
C HIS A 167 -2.81 3.05 10.71
N LEU A 168 -3.02 3.54 11.95
CA LEU A 168 -3.84 4.71 12.26
C LEU A 168 -2.95 5.85 12.75
N ILE A 169 -2.93 6.94 12.00
CA ILE A 169 -2.18 8.15 12.36
C ILE A 169 -3.01 9.13 13.16
N ARG A 170 -2.33 9.81 14.08
CA ARG A 170 -2.95 10.74 15.02
C ARG A 170 -2.21 12.07 15.06
N ASP A 171 -2.97 13.15 14.99
CA ASP A 171 -2.44 14.51 15.12
C ASP A 171 -2.21 14.86 16.60
N ARG A 172 -1.13 15.53 16.92
CA ARG A 172 -0.66 16.04 18.21
C ARG A 172 0.34 15.13 18.93
N LEU A 173 1.39 15.76 19.41
CA LEU A 173 2.51 15.18 20.17
C LEU A 173 2.15 14.43 21.44
N CYS A 174 0.93 14.53 21.91
CA CYS A 174 0.44 13.82 23.10
C CYS A 174 -0.27 12.51 22.78
N PHE A 175 -0.34 12.15 21.53
CA PHE A 175 -1.02 10.94 21.08
C PHE A 175 -0.07 10.11 20.21
N GLU A 176 0.11 8.86 20.57
CA GLU A 176 0.87 7.88 19.81
C GLU A 176 0.04 7.39 18.63
N ASN A 177 0.66 7.13 17.48
CA ASN A 177 0.04 6.41 16.39
C ASN A 177 -0.30 4.98 16.82
N TYR A 178 -1.27 4.37 16.17
CA TYR A 178 -1.68 3.00 16.43
C TYR A 178 -1.37 2.12 15.23
N TYR A 179 -0.95 0.90 15.49
CA TYR A 179 -0.90 -0.16 14.52
C TYR A 179 -1.78 -1.29 15.04
N TYR A 180 -2.93 -1.42 14.43
CA TYR A 180 -3.89 -2.47 14.71
C TYR A 180 -3.54 -3.71 13.90
N GLU A 181 -2.84 -4.65 14.54
CA GLU A 181 -2.49 -5.94 13.96
C GLU A 181 -3.68 -6.89 14.09
N GLN A 182 -4.11 -7.44 12.97
CA GLN A 182 -5.22 -8.38 12.94
C GLN A 182 -4.79 -9.73 13.51
N GLN A 183 -5.64 -10.30 14.36
CA GLN A 183 -5.40 -11.58 14.98
C GLN A 183 -6.15 -12.69 14.23
N LEU A 184 -5.69 -13.94 14.37
CA LEU A 184 -6.31 -15.11 13.72
C LEU A 184 -7.80 -15.33 14.09
N ASP A 185 -8.31 -14.71 15.14
CA ASP A 185 -9.72 -14.75 15.51
C ASP A 185 -10.53 -13.59 14.91
N GLY A 186 -9.90 -12.76 14.05
CA GLY A 186 -10.50 -11.63 13.36
C GLY A 186 -10.54 -10.34 14.17
N THR A 187 -10.06 -10.35 15.44
CA THR A 187 -9.98 -9.13 16.25
C THR A 187 -8.68 -8.36 15.96
N PHE A 188 -8.62 -7.10 16.39
CA PHE A 188 -7.45 -6.23 16.22
C PHE A 188 -6.81 -5.90 17.57
N GLU A 189 -5.49 -5.98 17.63
CA GLU A 189 -4.68 -5.58 18.79
C GLU A 189 -3.71 -4.45 18.40
N ASN A 190 -3.61 -3.41 19.24
CA ASN A 190 -2.62 -2.36 18.99
C ASN A 190 -1.22 -2.86 19.38
N THR A 191 -0.39 -3.11 18.39
CA THR A 191 1.00 -3.57 18.54
C THR A 191 2.03 -2.50 18.16
N ALA A 192 1.62 -1.24 17.95
CA ALA A 192 2.49 -0.16 17.47
C ALA A 192 3.82 -0.07 18.24
N HIS A 193 3.79 -0.16 19.58
CA HIS A 193 5.00 -0.13 20.39
C HIS A 193 5.95 -1.32 20.13
N ALA A 194 5.40 -2.50 19.91
CA ALA A 194 6.20 -3.70 19.62
C ALA A 194 6.79 -3.67 18.21
N ARG A 195 6.15 -2.94 17.31
CA ARG A 195 6.52 -2.82 15.88
C ARG A 195 7.35 -1.57 15.56
N GLY A 196 7.57 -0.65 16.53
CA GLY A 196 8.31 0.60 16.30
C GLY A 196 7.50 1.73 15.67
N LEU A 197 6.17 1.64 15.68
CA LEU A 197 5.25 2.59 15.02
C LEU A 197 4.49 3.49 16.02
N ASP A 198 4.79 3.46 17.33
CA ASP A 198 4.14 4.27 18.36
C ASP A 198 4.64 5.74 18.39
N LEU A 199 4.83 6.32 17.23
CA LEU A 199 5.34 7.69 17.11
C LEU A 199 4.34 8.71 17.66
N SER A 200 4.81 9.59 18.55
CA SER A 200 4.05 10.73 19.09
C SER A 200 4.41 11.99 18.31
N VAL A 201 3.80 12.19 17.16
CA VAL A 201 4.07 13.29 16.22
C VAL A 201 2.77 13.94 15.76
N ASN A 202 2.86 15.12 15.10
CA ASN A 202 1.68 15.69 14.43
C ASN A 202 1.49 15.00 13.08
N ALA A 203 1.14 13.71 13.07
CA ALA A 203 1.00 12.94 11.84
C ALA A 203 -0.22 13.38 11.03
N MET A 204 0.01 13.62 9.74
CA MET A 204 -1.02 14.07 8.78
C MET A 204 -1.38 12.97 7.79
N CYS A 205 -0.40 12.23 7.32
CA CYS A 205 -0.55 11.17 6.31
C CYS A 205 0.36 9.99 6.62
N THR A 206 -0.04 8.83 6.14
CA THR A 206 0.82 7.64 6.01
C THR A 206 0.62 7.06 4.62
N SER A 207 1.73 6.67 3.98
CA SER A 207 1.72 6.00 2.68
C SER A 207 2.79 4.91 2.65
N ALA A 208 2.56 3.84 1.92
CA ALA A 208 3.44 2.68 1.89
C ALA A 208 3.97 2.42 0.47
N ALA A 209 5.23 1.95 0.40
CA ALA A 209 5.89 1.50 -0.82
C ALA A 209 7.05 0.56 -0.47
N ASP A 210 7.42 -0.32 -1.37
CA ASP A 210 8.65 -1.12 -1.34
C ASP A 210 9.76 -0.28 -2.01
N PHE A 211 10.30 0.73 -1.27
CA PHE A 211 11.21 1.71 -1.86
C PHE A 211 12.63 1.17 -2.09
N ASP A 212 13.04 0.13 -1.37
CA ASP A 212 14.37 -0.47 -1.45
C ASP A 212 14.39 -1.84 -2.15
N ARG A 213 13.21 -2.32 -2.58
CA ARG A 213 12.99 -3.57 -3.34
C ARG A 213 13.36 -4.84 -2.59
N ASP A 214 13.16 -4.85 -1.29
CA ASP A 214 13.35 -6.05 -0.49
C ASP A 214 12.09 -6.92 -0.40
N ASN A 215 10.99 -6.49 -1.07
CA ASN A 215 9.70 -7.16 -1.17
C ASN A 215 8.82 -7.05 0.07
N ASP A 216 9.08 -6.12 0.94
CA ASP A 216 8.09 -5.71 1.95
C ASP A 216 7.66 -4.24 1.75
N GLN A 217 6.65 -3.80 2.46
CA GLN A 217 6.15 -2.44 2.32
C GLN A 217 6.71 -1.58 3.45
N ASP A 218 7.45 -0.55 3.09
CA ASP A 218 7.92 0.49 3.99
C ASP A 218 6.87 1.56 4.21
N LEU A 219 7.07 2.40 5.21
CA LEU A 219 6.07 3.38 5.62
C LEU A 219 6.65 4.79 5.66
N TYR A 220 6.06 5.71 4.90
CA TYR A 220 6.34 7.13 5.05
C TYR A 220 5.25 7.82 5.84
N ILE A 221 5.62 8.58 6.86
CA ILE A 221 4.72 9.35 7.73
C ILE A 221 5.00 10.83 7.53
N ALA A 222 4.09 11.53 6.85
CA ALA A 222 4.12 12.97 6.73
C ALA A 222 3.66 13.60 8.05
N ALA A 223 4.46 14.50 8.60
CA ALA A 223 4.19 15.10 9.88
C ALA A 223 4.21 16.63 9.85
N GLY A 224 3.52 17.23 10.81
CA GLY A 224 3.37 18.67 10.93
C GLY A 224 4.45 19.33 11.76
N MET A 225 4.64 20.61 11.50
CA MET A 225 5.36 21.60 12.29
C MET A 225 6.88 21.42 12.39
N PHE A 226 7.43 20.55 13.22
CA PHE A 226 8.86 20.61 13.54
C PHE A 226 9.52 19.26 13.69
N GLU A 227 8.71 18.22 13.74
CA GLU A 227 9.19 16.88 14.04
C GLU A 227 9.94 16.28 12.84
N GLY A 228 9.68 16.81 11.63
CA GLY A 228 10.13 16.20 10.38
C GLY A 228 9.21 15.05 9.97
N ASN A 229 9.38 14.58 8.76
CA ASN A 229 8.73 13.37 8.26
C ASN A 229 9.56 12.14 8.63
N PHE A 230 8.95 10.99 8.59
CA PHE A 230 9.60 9.74 8.96
C PHE A 230 9.44 8.73 7.81
N LEU A 231 10.54 8.26 7.29
CA LEU A 231 10.58 7.04 6.48
C LEU A 231 10.97 5.91 7.43
N MET A 232 10.10 4.92 7.56
CA MET A 232 10.26 3.78 8.44
C MET A 232 10.46 2.54 7.57
N VAL A 233 11.65 1.96 7.67
CA VAL A 233 12.01 0.74 6.96
C VAL A 233 11.38 -0.45 7.67
N ASN A 234 10.72 -1.30 6.92
CA ASN A 234 10.12 -2.53 7.40
C ASN A 234 11.15 -3.67 7.34
N GLU A 235 11.30 -4.39 8.42
CA GLU A 235 12.15 -5.57 8.53
C GLU A 235 11.28 -6.75 9.01
N GLY A 236 10.45 -7.26 8.10
CA GLY A 236 9.54 -8.38 8.38
C GLY A 236 8.47 -8.05 9.45
N GLY A 237 7.85 -6.88 9.35
CA GLY A 237 6.80 -6.38 10.25
C GLY A 237 7.32 -5.65 11.48
N SER A 238 8.60 -5.30 11.56
CA SER A 238 9.18 -4.41 12.56
C SER A 238 9.83 -3.22 11.87
N PHE A 239 9.62 -2.02 12.40
CA PHE A 239 10.00 -0.79 11.72
C PHE A 239 11.13 -0.08 12.45
N GLU A 240 12.12 0.38 11.69
CA GLU A 240 13.20 1.25 12.15
C GLU A 240 13.26 2.51 11.27
N PRO A 241 13.64 3.66 11.83
CA PRO A 241 13.79 4.86 11.02
C PRO A 241 14.88 4.68 9.96
N TYR A 242 14.59 5.11 8.72
CA TYR A 242 15.58 5.15 7.65
C TYR A 242 16.75 6.08 8.01
N GLU A 243 17.97 5.55 8.00
CA GLU A 243 19.20 6.32 8.20
C GLU A 243 19.94 6.46 6.87
N ALA A 244 19.92 7.64 6.27
CA ALA A 244 20.65 7.91 5.04
C ALA A 244 22.17 7.90 5.27
N ASP A 245 22.89 7.08 4.53
CA ASP A 245 24.37 6.99 4.62
C ASP A 245 25.11 8.31 4.26
N THR A 246 24.47 9.22 3.54
CA THR A 246 25.07 10.44 2.96
C THR A 246 24.54 11.75 3.51
N GLY A 247 23.55 11.71 4.41
CA GLY A 247 22.89 12.90 4.96
C GLY A 247 21.81 13.49 4.04
N ASP A 248 21.45 12.81 2.96
CA ASP A 248 20.33 13.13 2.10
C ASP A 248 19.09 12.45 2.69
N SER A 249 18.46 13.12 3.62
CA SER A 249 17.30 12.65 4.36
C SER A 249 16.03 13.10 3.65
N VAL A 250 15.05 12.21 3.52
CA VAL A 250 13.66 12.57 3.17
C VAL A 250 12.92 13.26 4.33
N GLU A 251 13.66 13.67 5.36
CA GLU A 251 13.16 14.45 6.48
C GLU A 251 12.85 15.87 6.02
N VAL A 252 11.58 16.18 5.91
CA VAL A 252 11.10 17.53 5.67
C VAL A 252 10.77 18.16 7.02
N HIS A 253 11.58 19.11 7.48
CA HIS A 253 11.33 19.83 8.75
C HIS A 253 10.26 20.92 8.62
N LEU A 254 9.16 20.61 7.95
CA LEU A 254 8.07 21.53 7.62
C LEU A 254 6.74 20.83 7.79
N THR A 255 5.66 21.58 7.72
CA THR A 255 4.33 20.96 7.74
C THR A 255 4.08 20.25 6.43
N SER A 256 4.10 18.94 6.47
CA SER A 256 3.75 18.08 5.34
C SER A 256 2.35 17.49 5.54
N TRP A 257 1.64 17.24 4.44
CA TRP A 257 0.27 16.74 4.46
C TRP A 257 0.17 15.38 3.77
N ALA A 258 0.22 15.34 2.46
CA ALA A 258 0.19 14.09 1.70
C ALA A 258 1.60 13.65 1.29
N SER A 259 1.75 12.37 1.03
CA SER A 259 2.92 11.79 0.39
C SER A 259 2.47 10.78 -0.65
N THR A 260 3.00 10.88 -1.87
CA THR A 260 2.62 10.01 -2.99
C THR A 260 3.85 9.34 -3.56
N TRP A 261 3.80 8.01 -3.58
CA TRP A 261 4.82 7.16 -4.18
C TRP A 261 4.46 6.84 -5.62
N PHE A 262 5.39 6.99 -6.54
CA PHE A 262 5.27 6.58 -7.93
C PHE A 262 6.62 6.67 -8.63
N ASP A 263 6.86 5.82 -9.61
CA ASP A 263 8.07 5.83 -10.43
C ASP A 263 7.91 6.82 -11.59
N ALA A 264 8.34 8.06 -11.36
CA ALA A 264 8.07 9.19 -12.27
C ALA A 264 8.84 9.10 -13.59
N ASP A 265 10.00 8.44 -13.62
CA ASP A 265 10.85 8.31 -14.79
C ASP A 265 10.95 6.90 -15.36
N ASN A 266 10.20 5.94 -14.77
CA ASN A 266 10.15 4.54 -15.15
C ASN A 266 11.49 3.79 -15.02
N ASP A 267 12.36 4.19 -14.10
CA ASP A 267 13.62 3.49 -13.85
C ASP A 267 13.44 2.24 -12.98
N GLY A 268 12.24 2.11 -12.40
CA GLY A 268 11.79 0.99 -11.59
C GLY A 268 11.89 1.25 -10.09
N TRP A 269 12.38 2.40 -9.65
CA TRP A 269 12.43 2.79 -8.25
C TRP A 269 11.30 3.79 -7.94
N GLU A 270 10.59 3.55 -6.83
CA GLU A 270 9.50 4.45 -6.43
C GLU A 270 10.05 5.75 -5.90
N ASP A 271 9.73 6.86 -6.57
CA ASP A 271 10.03 8.23 -6.15
C ASP A 271 8.99 8.72 -5.14
N LEU A 272 9.32 9.78 -4.40
CA LEU A 272 8.48 10.32 -3.36
C LEU A 272 8.14 11.80 -3.60
N HIS A 273 6.85 12.10 -3.72
CA HIS A 273 6.34 13.47 -3.66
C HIS A 273 5.74 13.77 -2.29
N VAL A 274 6.03 14.96 -1.74
CA VAL A 274 5.53 15.40 -0.43
C VAL A 274 4.85 16.77 -0.57
N CYS A 275 3.57 16.81 -0.22
CA CYS A 275 2.79 18.05 -0.18
C CYS A 275 3.16 18.87 1.05
N THR A 276 3.49 20.16 0.86
CA THR A 276 3.81 21.09 1.94
C THR A 276 2.92 22.32 1.85
N GLY A 277 1.95 22.47 2.71
CA GLY A 277 1.01 23.61 2.65
C GLY A 277 0.69 24.17 4.01
N PHE A 278 1.16 25.38 4.33
CA PHE A 278 0.86 26.00 5.62
C PHE A 278 0.11 27.35 5.52
N SER A 279 0.23 28.09 4.41
CA SER A 279 -0.24 29.48 4.27
C SER A 279 -1.74 29.68 4.43
N VAL A 280 -2.53 28.62 4.35
CA VAL A 280 -4.01 28.68 4.51
C VAL A 280 -4.44 29.07 5.93
N TYR A 281 -3.57 28.87 6.91
CA TYR A 281 -3.84 29.27 8.30
C TYR A 281 -3.56 30.76 8.53
N THR A 282 -4.15 31.63 7.69
CA THR A 282 -4.03 33.10 7.76
C THR A 282 -4.41 33.71 9.13
N ASN A 283 -5.06 32.91 9.99
CA ASN A 283 -5.41 33.31 11.36
C ASN A 283 -4.24 33.20 12.37
N TYR A 284 -3.07 32.71 11.93
CA TYR A 284 -1.88 32.57 12.77
C TYR A 284 -0.66 33.29 12.19
N PRO A 285 -0.71 34.62 11.99
CA PRO A 285 0.37 35.37 11.34
C PRO A 285 1.73 35.29 12.05
N THR A 286 1.73 34.98 13.35
CA THR A 286 2.96 34.77 14.13
C THR A 286 3.62 33.45 13.78
N ILE A 287 2.88 32.44 13.44
CA ILE A 287 3.40 31.15 13.01
C ILE A 287 3.95 31.29 11.59
N LEU A 288 3.20 31.87 10.66
CA LEU A 288 3.64 32.12 9.28
C LEU A 288 4.95 32.92 9.19
N SER A 289 5.20 33.84 10.13
CA SER A 289 6.46 34.60 10.15
C SER A 289 7.67 33.78 10.61
N GLN A 290 7.46 32.67 11.27
CA GLN A 290 8.50 31.75 11.75
C GLN A 290 8.73 30.59 10.79
N TYR A 291 7.72 30.24 10.01
CA TYR A 291 7.71 29.12 9.07
C TYR A 291 7.32 29.64 7.70
N PRO A 292 8.29 29.96 6.84
CA PRO A 292 7.98 30.33 5.47
C PRO A 292 7.29 29.14 4.77
N ASP A 293 6.36 29.47 3.89
CA ASP A 293 5.84 28.49 2.95
C ASP A 293 7.00 27.90 2.18
N VAL A 294 7.05 26.60 2.10
CA VAL A 294 8.03 25.86 1.30
C VAL A 294 7.23 25.16 0.22
N PRO A 295 7.72 25.18 -1.02
CA PRO A 295 7.11 24.45 -2.11
C PRO A 295 7.04 22.96 -1.80
N ASP A 296 6.13 22.25 -2.48
CA ASP A 296 6.11 20.79 -2.45
C ASP A 296 7.50 20.24 -2.77
N GLN A 297 7.83 19.12 -2.16
CA GLN A 297 9.12 18.49 -2.34
C GLN A 297 8.99 17.20 -3.14
N PHE A 298 10.03 16.91 -3.91
CA PHE A 298 10.13 15.68 -4.67
C PHE A 298 11.51 15.05 -4.44
N PHE A 299 11.53 13.77 -4.22
CA PHE A 299 12.72 13.00 -3.96
C PHE A 299 12.83 11.88 -5.00
N TRP A 300 13.89 11.95 -5.80
CA TRP A 300 14.26 10.89 -6.72
C TRP A 300 14.87 9.72 -5.95
N ASN A 301 14.38 8.53 -6.15
CA ASN A 301 14.94 7.31 -5.57
C ASN A 301 16.06 6.77 -6.46
N GLN A 302 17.27 6.74 -5.95
CA GLN A 302 18.46 6.26 -6.63
C GLN A 302 18.94 4.95 -5.97
N GLU A 303 18.32 3.83 -6.35
CA GLU A 303 18.65 2.50 -5.82
C GLU A 303 18.53 2.39 -4.28
N GLY A 304 17.44 2.92 -3.71
CA GLY A 304 17.18 2.94 -2.27
C GLY A 304 17.74 4.16 -1.53
N ALA A 305 18.42 5.09 -2.23
CA ALA A 305 18.86 6.36 -1.69
C ALA A 305 18.12 7.52 -2.36
N PHE A 306 17.81 8.56 -1.62
CA PHE A 306 17.00 9.67 -2.12
C PHE A 306 17.83 10.91 -2.43
N GLU A 307 17.53 11.58 -3.54
CA GLU A 307 18.06 12.88 -3.94
C GLU A 307 16.90 13.87 -4.11
N GLU A 308 16.93 15.01 -3.39
CA GLU A 308 15.91 16.04 -3.54
C GLU A 308 16.01 16.70 -4.92
N ASP A 309 14.85 16.94 -5.57
CA ASP A 309 14.82 17.60 -6.87
C ASP A 309 15.25 19.06 -6.77
N ASP A 310 16.34 19.43 -7.42
CA ASP A 310 16.87 20.79 -7.49
C ASP A 310 16.59 21.50 -8.84
N SER A 311 15.76 20.90 -9.69
CA SER A 311 15.43 21.44 -11.03
C SER A 311 14.65 22.76 -10.99
N GLY A 312 14.06 23.09 -9.84
CA GLY A 312 13.16 24.23 -9.67
C GLY A 312 11.74 23.99 -10.22
N LEU A 313 11.40 22.76 -10.56
CA LEU A 313 10.05 22.39 -11.02
C LEU A 313 9.01 22.63 -9.93
N PHE A 314 9.37 22.35 -8.69
CA PHE A 314 8.52 22.52 -7.52
C PHE A 314 8.68 23.90 -6.84
N ASP A 315 9.59 24.78 -7.32
CA ASP A 315 9.83 26.14 -6.78
C ASP A 315 8.63 27.12 -6.93
N ALA A 316 7.60 26.71 -7.63
CA ALA A 316 6.48 27.59 -8.03
C ALA A 316 5.44 27.78 -6.95
N ASN A 317 5.79 27.86 -5.66
CA ASN A 317 4.86 28.09 -4.54
C ASN A 317 3.57 27.25 -4.61
N VAL A 318 3.70 26.00 -5.03
CA VAL A 318 2.60 25.04 -4.96
C VAL A 318 2.50 24.59 -3.51
N LEU A 319 1.46 25.00 -2.84
CA LEU A 319 1.18 24.67 -1.44
C LEU A 319 0.02 23.69 -1.44
N SER A 320 0.33 22.43 -1.65
CA SER A 320 -0.70 21.40 -1.77
C SER A 320 -0.96 20.67 -0.46
N PHE A 321 -2.14 20.06 -0.38
CA PHE A 321 -2.61 19.31 0.79
C PHE A 321 -2.84 17.85 0.47
N SER A 322 -3.19 17.55 -0.76
CA SER A 322 -3.34 16.17 -1.23
C SER A 322 -2.77 16.02 -2.63
N SER A 323 -2.30 14.84 -2.95
CA SER A 323 -1.79 14.50 -4.27
C SER A 323 -2.18 13.09 -4.66
N ALA A 324 -2.17 12.83 -5.96
CA ALA A 324 -2.42 11.52 -6.54
C ALA A 324 -1.61 11.37 -7.83
N SER A 325 -1.31 10.16 -8.22
CA SER A 325 -0.60 9.82 -9.46
C SER A 325 -1.49 9.09 -10.44
N SER A 326 -1.31 9.38 -11.75
CA SER A 326 -2.02 8.73 -12.85
C SER A 326 -1.33 9.00 -14.17
N ASP A 327 -1.24 8.01 -15.04
CA ASP A 327 -0.92 8.20 -16.46
C ASP A 327 -2.18 8.59 -17.23
N TYR A 328 -2.70 9.83 -16.96
CA TYR A 328 -3.97 10.31 -17.51
C TYR A 328 -3.93 10.50 -19.03
N ASN A 329 -2.75 10.69 -19.58
CA ASN A 329 -2.56 10.97 -21.00
C ASN A 329 -2.14 9.73 -21.81
N LEU A 330 -2.02 8.58 -21.15
CA LEU A 330 -1.71 7.28 -21.72
C LEU A 330 -0.35 7.23 -22.47
N ASP A 331 0.60 8.05 -22.06
CA ASP A 331 1.95 8.03 -22.64
C ASP A 331 2.89 7.04 -21.94
N GLY A 332 2.40 6.39 -20.87
CA GLY A 332 3.11 5.36 -20.13
C GLY A 332 4.03 5.90 -19.05
N PHE A 333 3.90 7.17 -18.70
CA PHE A 333 4.62 7.80 -17.60
C PHE A 333 3.61 8.40 -16.61
N PRO A 334 3.66 8.05 -15.33
CA PRO A 334 2.69 8.55 -14.37
C PRO A 334 2.89 10.05 -14.13
N ASP A 335 1.79 10.78 -14.23
CA ASP A 335 1.72 12.21 -13.96
C ASP A 335 1.27 12.46 -12.52
N LEU A 336 1.66 13.60 -11.95
CA LEU A 336 1.31 13.98 -10.59
C LEU A 336 0.24 15.07 -10.57
N PHE A 337 -0.78 14.86 -9.76
CA PHE A 337 -1.83 15.83 -9.46
C PHE A 337 -1.66 16.33 -8.03
N SER A 338 -1.48 17.64 -7.84
CA SER A 338 -1.40 18.28 -6.53
C SER A 338 -2.58 19.21 -6.33
N ASN A 339 -3.32 19.05 -5.23
CA ASN A 339 -4.50 19.84 -4.91
C ASN A 339 -4.21 20.84 -3.79
N ALA A 340 -4.29 22.13 -4.12
CA ALA A 340 -4.04 23.24 -3.21
C ALA A 340 -5.34 23.88 -2.73
N VAL A 341 -5.41 24.24 -1.44
CA VAL A 341 -6.58 24.93 -0.91
C VAL A 341 -6.67 26.37 -1.42
N GLY A 342 -7.76 26.68 -2.12
CA GLY A 342 -8.03 28.03 -2.63
C GLY A 342 -7.26 28.36 -3.92
N ASP A 343 -6.67 27.40 -4.56
CA ASP A 343 -5.98 27.50 -5.84
C ASP A 343 -6.45 26.41 -6.82
N PHE A 344 -5.81 26.31 -7.97
CA PHE A 344 -6.10 25.28 -8.96
C PHE A 344 -5.38 23.98 -8.60
N VAL A 345 -5.88 22.86 -9.16
CA VAL A 345 -5.13 21.63 -9.19
C VAL A 345 -3.93 21.81 -10.12
N HIS A 346 -2.76 21.52 -9.62
CA HIS A 346 -1.54 21.50 -10.41
C HIS A 346 -1.35 20.10 -11.00
N VAL A 347 -1.13 20.04 -12.30
CA VAL A 347 -0.83 18.80 -13.00
C VAL A 347 0.61 18.87 -13.48
N LEU A 348 1.46 18.07 -12.88
CA LEU A 348 2.87 17.95 -13.24
C LEU A 348 3.00 16.74 -14.16
N LYS A 349 3.21 17.04 -15.43
CA LYS A 349 3.32 16.00 -16.45
C LYS A 349 4.73 15.42 -16.49
N ALA A 350 4.85 14.12 -16.34
CA ALA A 350 6.10 13.40 -16.56
C ALA A 350 6.57 13.53 -18.00
N LEU A 351 7.88 13.57 -18.20
CA LEU A 351 8.47 13.67 -19.54
C LEU A 351 8.95 12.29 -19.99
N PRO A 352 8.37 11.75 -21.07
CA PRO A 352 8.78 10.46 -21.59
C PRO A 352 10.29 10.40 -21.89
N ASN A 353 10.90 9.30 -21.47
CA ASN A 353 12.29 8.99 -21.71
C ASN A 353 12.45 7.63 -22.44
N MET A 354 13.60 6.96 -22.34
CA MET A 354 13.80 5.64 -22.97
C MET A 354 13.41 4.47 -22.08
N ASN A 355 13.09 4.73 -20.82
CA ASN A 355 12.64 3.72 -19.87
C ASN A 355 11.26 3.20 -20.29
N ARG A 356 10.95 2.01 -19.85
CA ARG A 356 9.77 1.24 -20.22
C ARG A 356 8.95 0.94 -18.99
N TRP A 357 7.74 0.49 -19.22
CA TRP A 357 6.76 0.33 -18.17
C TRP A 357 5.87 -0.90 -18.39
N LEU A 358 5.19 -1.28 -17.33
CA LEU A 358 4.08 -2.21 -17.30
C LEU A 358 2.97 -1.61 -16.43
N LYS A 359 1.72 -1.65 -16.89
CA LYS A 359 0.56 -1.28 -16.06
C LYS A 359 -0.31 -2.50 -15.83
N VAL A 360 -0.80 -2.65 -14.61
CA VAL A 360 -1.64 -3.78 -14.20
C VAL A 360 -2.92 -3.25 -13.57
N HIS A 361 -4.06 -3.70 -14.06
CA HIS A 361 -5.36 -3.49 -13.44
C HIS A 361 -5.92 -4.83 -13.02
N LEU A 362 -6.42 -4.91 -11.80
CA LEU A 362 -6.94 -6.13 -11.21
C LEU A 362 -8.45 -6.24 -11.37
N GLU A 363 -8.92 -7.47 -11.57
CA GLU A 363 -10.33 -7.81 -11.60
C GLU A 363 -10.53 -9.11 -10.80
N GLY A 364 -11.01 -8.98 -9.54
CA GLY A 364 -11.29 -10.11 -8.66
C GLY A 364 -12.52 -10.90 -9.09
N THR A 365 -12.49 -12.19 -8.79
CA THR A 365 -13.62 -13.12 -9.02
C THR A 365 -14.02 -13.88 -7.77
N VAL A 366 -13.08 -14.07 -6.84
CA VAL A 366 -13.25 -14.63 -5.50
C VAL A 366 -12.89 -13.58 -4.47
N SER A 367 -11.80 -12.86 -4.69
CA SER A 367 -11.46 -11.63 -3.98
C SER A 367 -12.44 -10.51 -4.35
N ASN A 368 -12.40 -9.41 -3.61
CA ASN A 368 -13.14 -8.21 -3.98
C ASN A 368 -12.82 -7.80 -5.42
N ARG A 369 -13.81 -7.22 -6.10
CA ARG A 369 -13.74 -6.94 -7.55
C ARG A 369 -12.55 -6.06 -7.95
N ASP A 370 -12.21 -5.10 -7.14
CA ASP A 370 -11.11 -4.17 -7.39
C ASP A 370 -9.72 -4.75 -7.06
N GLY A 371 -9.66 -5.96 -6.48
CA GLY A 371 -8.41 -6.60 -6.06
C GLY A 371 -7.67 -5.86 -4.94
N ILE A 372 -8.39 -5.07 -4.13
CA ILE A 372 -7.81 -4.33 -3.01
C ILE A 372 -7.25 -5.31 -1.99
N GLY A 373 -5.99 -5.08 -1.58
CA GLY A 373 -5.23 -5.99 -0.73
C GLY A 373 -4.38 -7.01 -1.49
N ALA A 374 -4.47 -7.06 -2.83
CA ALA A 374 -3.60 -7.93 -3.62
C ALA A 374 -2.16 -7.40 -3.66
N ARG A 375 -1.20 -8.32 -3.72
CA ARG A 375 0.21 -8.00 -3.93
C ARG A 375 0.61 -8.31 -5.36
N ILE A 376 1.20 -7.34 -6.04
CA ILE A 376 1.67 -7.44 -7.42
C ILE A 376 3.19 -7.34 -7.42
N ARG A 377 3.87 -8.32 -8.02
CA ARG A 377 5.33 -8.38 -8.12
C ARG A 377 5.76 -8.56 -9.57
N VAL A 378 6.70 -7.74 -9.99
CA VAL A 378 7.27 -7.76 -11.34
C VAL A 378 8.73 -8.21 -11.27
N PHE A 379 9.10 -9.18 -12.11
CA PHE A 379 10.43 -9.79 -12.10
C PHE A 379 11.15 -9.62 -13.43
N ARG A 380 12.44 -9.30 -13.32
CA ARG A 380 13.40 -9.31 -14.42
C ARG A 380 14.82 -9.54 -13.89
N ASN A 381 15.34 -10.77 -14.00
CA ASN A 381 16.63 -11.17 -13.35
C ASN A 381 16.63 -10.92 -11.83
N GLY A 382 15.50 -10.99 -11.18
CA GLY A 382 15.24 -10.64 -9.80
C GLY A 382 13.98 -9.77 -9.68
N LEU A 383 13.64 -9.33 -8.48
CA LEU A 383 12.52 -8.43 -8.24
C LEU A 383 12.83 -7.06 -8.84
N LEU A 384 11.91 -6.54 -9.68
CA LEU A 384 11.94 -5.16 -10.18
C LEU A 384 11.09 -4.23 -9.34
N GLY A 385 9.98 -4.71 -8.82
CA GLY A 385 9.10 -3.94 -7.96
C GLY A 385 8.00 -4.80 -7.35
N SER A 386 7.55 -4.40 -6.17
CA SER A 386 6.45 -5.00 -5.43
C SER A 386 5.50 -3.91 -5.00
N LYS A 387 4.21 -4.06 -5.30
CA LYS A 387 3.16 -3.14 -4.88
C LYS A 387 2.02 -3.90 -4.24
N MET A 388 1.35 -3.25 -3.32
CA MET A 388 0.07 -3.69 -2.79
C MET A 388 -1.01 -2.73 -3.28
N THR A 389 -2.19 -3.25 -3.62
CA THR A 389 -3.31 -2.42 -4.06
C THR A 389 -4.06 -1.83 -2.87
N TYR A 390 -4.31 -0.54 -2.91
CA TYR A 390 -4.95 0.22 -1.84
C TYR A 390 -6.22 0.93 -2.32
N CYS A 391 -7.05 1.36 -1.36
CA CYS A 391 -8.19 2.22 -1.65
C CYS A 391 -8.39 3.24 -0.53
N GLY A 392 -8.25 4.53 -0.87
CA GLY A 392 -8.24 5.61 0.11
C GLY A 392 -6.89 5.76 0.82
N GLU A 393 -5.81 5.47 0.10
CA GLU A 393 -4.44 5.72 0.49
C GLU A 393 -4.17 7.23 0.53
N ASN A 394 -3.09 7.64 1.23
CA ASN A 394 -2.67 9.02 1.24
C ASN A 394 -3.60 10.00 2.00
N PHE A 395 -3.23 11.27 2.09
CA PHE A 395 -4.05 12.28 2.78
C PHE A 395 -5.23 12.72 1.92
N LEU A 396 -6.42 12.21 2.22
CA LEU A 396 -7.70 12.58 1.60
C LEU A 396 -7.73 12.39 0.08
N SER A 397 -6.95 11.47 -0.45
CA SER A 397 -6.83 11.23 -1.89
C SER A 397 -6.81 9.74 -2.23
N GLN A 398 -6.90 9.48 -3.51
CA GLN A 398 -6.82 8.15 -4.11
C GLN A 398 -6.13 8.30 -5.46
N SER A 399 -5.11 7.48 -5.72
CA SER A 399 -4.40 7.41 -6.99
C SER A 399 -5.14 6.56 -8.02
N SER A 400 -4.54 6.38 -9.19
CA SER A 400 -5.05 5.49 -10.23
C SER A 400 -5.22 4.05 -9.72
N ARG A 401 -6.24 3.36 -10.21
CA ARG A 401 -6.41 1.90 -10.00
C ARG A 401 -5.50 1.05 -10.90
N TRP A 402 -4.75 1.66 -11.78
CA TRP A 402 -3.71 1.02 -12.55
C TRP A 402 -2.40 1.05 -11.78
N GLU A 403 -1.97 -0.12 -11.31
CA GLU A 403 -0.65 -0.23 -10.71
C GLU A 403 0.43 -0.11 -11.77
N HIS A 404 1.25 0.90 -11.64
CA HIS A 404 2.28 1.25 -12.61
C HIS A 404 3.65 0.77 -12.14
N PHE A 405 4.39 0.11 -13.03
CA PHE A 405 5.75 -0.36 -12.78
C PHE A 405 6.68 0.15 -13.88
N GLY A 406 7.64 0.97 -13.53
CA GLY A 406 8.78 1.22 -14.38
C GLY A 406 9.67 -0.02 -14.44
N ILE A 407 10.22 -0.28 -15.59
CA ILE A 407 11.09 -1.44 -15.81
C ILE A 407 12.44 -1.06 -16.43
N GLY A 408 12.77 0.24 -16.39
CA GLY A 408 13.99 0.78 -16.95
C GLY A 408 14.14 0.46 -18.43
N LEU A 409 15.33 0.13 -18.86
CA LEU A 409 15.61 -0.23 -20.27
C LEU A 409 15.29 -1.71 -20.60
N SER A 410 14.61 -2.42 -19.74
CA SER A 410 14.29 -3.84 -19.96
C SER A 410 13.45 -4.05 -21.22
N THR A 411 13.77 -5.06 -21.99
CA THR A 411 13.08 -5.39 -23.26
C THR A 411 12.05 -6.51 -23.11
N VAL A 412 11.96 -7.10 -21.93
CA VAL A 412 11.00 -8.13 -21.56
C VAL A 412 10.83 -8.11 -20.05
N VAL A 413 9.67 -8.47 -19.56
CA VAL A 413 9.38 -8.80 -18.16
C VAL A 413 9.32 -10.31 -18.07
N ASP A 414 10.15 -10.91 -17.18
CA ASP A 414 10.24 -12.38 -17.08
C ASP A 414 8.94 -12.96 -16.52
N SER A 415 8.42 -12.33 -15.47
CA SER A 415 7.10 -12.67 -14.93
C SER A 415 6.46 -11.52 -14.16
N LEU A 416 5.14 -11.54 -14.13
CA LEU A 416 4.27 -10.80 -13.26
C LEU A 416 3.56 -11.82 -12.36
N VAL A 417 3.61 -11.61 -11.05
CA VAL A 417 2.97 -12.48 -10.05
C VAL A 417 1.99 -11.67 -9.25
N ILE A 418 0.78 -12.16 -9.12
CA ILE A 418 -0.30 -11.51 -8.37
C ILE A 418 -0.76 -12.48 -7.28
N ASP A 419 -0.55 -12.10 -6.03
CA ASP A 419 -1.11 -12.81 -4.88
C ASP A 419 -2.39 -12.10 -4.47
N TRP A 420 -3.52 -12.78 -4.65
CA TRP A 420 -4.84 -12.25 -4.36
C TRP A 420 -5.23 -12.45 -2.89
N PRO A 421 -6.08 -11.58 -2.30
CA PRO A 421 -6.60 -11.77 -0.94
C PRO A 421 -7.25 -13.14 -0.70
N SER A 422 -7.88 -13.73 -1.71
CA SER A 422 -8.45 -15.08 -1.66
C SER A 422 -7.43 -16.20 -1.46
N GLY A 423 -6.13 -15.89 -1.54
CA GLY A 423 -5.03 -16.86 -1.53
C GLY A 423 -4.73 -17.48 -2.90
N ILE A 424 -5.46 -17.09 -3.96
CA ILE A 424 -5.10 -17.46 -5.34
C ILE A 424 -3.83 -16.69 -5.72
N THR A 425 -2.95 -17.35 -6.48
CA THR A 425 -1.79 -16.69 -7.09
C THR A 425 -1.79 -16.88 -8.59
N ASP A 426 -1.84 -15.78 -9.33
CA ASP A 426 -1.75 -15.78 -10.79
C ASP A 426 -0.36 -15.39 -11.28
N ARG A 427 0.01 -15.93 -12.45
CA ARG A 427 1.32 -15.70 -13.06
C ARG A 427 1.22 -15.47 -14.54
N TYR A 428 1.91 -14.42 -14.99
CA TYR A 428 2.04 -14.05 -16.40
C TYR A 428 3.52 -14.09 -16.74
N TYR A 429 3.88 -14.70 -17.86
CA TYR A 429 5.27 -14.91 -18.25
C TYR A 429 5.59 -14.27 -19.59
N ASP A 430 6.87 -13.92 -19.80
CA ASP A 430 7.41 -13.38 -21.06
C ASP A 430 6.62 -12.18 -21.58
N LEU A 431 6.37 -11.21 -20.73
CA LEU A 431 5.57 -10.05 -21.08
C LEU A 431 6.38 -9.02 -21.86
N ASP A 432 5.79 -8.50 -22.92
CA ASP A 432 6.36 -7.35 -23.63
C ASP A 432 6.28 -6.08 -22.74
N PRO A 433 7.28 -5.20 -22.80
CA PRO A 433 7.18 -3.90 -22.13
C PRO A 433 6.21 -2.95 -22.82
N ASN A 434 5.88 -1.85 -22.14
CA ASN A 434 5.00 -0.79 -22.61
C ASN A 434 3.59 -1.29 -22.96
N GLN A 435 3.00 -2.05 -22.03
CA GLN A 435 1.63 -2.54 -22.18
C GLN A 435 0.84 -2.43 -20.87
N SER A 436 -0.47 -2.41 -21.01
CA SER A 436 -1.42 -2.52 -19.91
C SER A 436 -2.02 -3.92 -19.89
N ILE A 437 -2.11 -4.51 -18.70
CA ILE A 437 -2.64 -5.85 -18.47
C ILE A 437 -3.88 -5.73 -17.60
N MET A 438 -5.01 -6.26 -18.08
CA MET A 438 -6.17 -6.55 -17.24
C MET A 438 -5.98 -7.96 -16.69
N ALA A 439 -5.71 -8.08 -15.40
CA ALA A 439 -5.49 -9.35 -14.74
C ALA A 439 -6.78 -9.82 -14.08
N LEU A 440 -7.36 -10.89 -14.60
CA LEU A 440 -8.54 -11.53 -14.04
C LEU A 440 -8.10 -12.63 -13.07
N GLU A 441 -8.60 -12.60 -11.85
CA GLU A 441 -8.29 -13.59 -10.81
C GLU A 441 -8.61 -15.02 -11.26
N GLY A 442 -7.63 -15.91 -11.09
CA GLY A 442 -7.70 -17.32 -11.51
C GLY A 442 -7.30 -17.55 -12.97
N GLU A 443 -6.87 -16.50 -13.69
CA GLU A 443 -6.32 -16.61 -15.03
C GLU A 443 -4.80 -16.55 -15.02
N THR A 444 -4.15 -17.68 -15.15
CA THR A 444 -2.71 -17.73 -15.45
C THR A 444 -2.48 -17.68 -16.96
N VAL A 445 -1.80 -16.66 -17.45
CA VAL A 445 -1.51 -16.48 -18.88
C VAL A 445 -0.04 -16.77 -19.16
N GLY A 446 0.19 -17.60 -20.16
CA GLY A 446 1.51 -18.05 -20.56
C GLY A 446 1.84 -19.43 -20.00
N VAL A 447 2.88 -20.02 -20.56
CA VAL A 447 3.48 -21.24 -20.04
C VAL A 447 4.83 -20.82 -19.50
N SER A 448 5.17 -21.25 -18.31
CA SER A 448 6.56 -21.12 -17.87
C SER A 448 7.46 -21.58 -19.03
N PRO A 449 8.31 -20.69 -19.58
CA PRO A 449 9.07 -21.05 -20.78
C PRO A 449 9.91 -22.28 -20.47
N PRO A 450 10.02 -23.25 -21.40
CA PRO A 450 10.96 -24.33 -21.21
C PRO A 450 12.35 -23.70 -21.07
N CYS A 451 12.97 -23.89 -19.94
CA CYS A 451 14.27 -23.31 -19.63
C CYS A 451 15.31 -23.69 -20.68
N THR A 452 15.68 -22.74 -21.52
CA THR A 452 16.70 -22.90 -22.58
C THR A 452 17.86 -21.94 -22.42
N GLY A 453 17.88 -21.12 -21.36
CA GLY A 453 18.86 -20.07 -21.10
C GLY A 453 19.77 -20.32 -19.88
N GLU A 454 20.68 -19.38 -19.62
CA GLU A 454 21.61 -19.45 -18.47
C GLU A 454 20.92 -19.17 -17.12
N VAL A 455 19.74 -18.52 -17.13
CA VAL A 455 18.94 -18.20 -15.95
C VAL A 455 17.51 -18.65 -16.19
N CYS A 456 17.03 -19.55 -15.36
CA CYS A 456 15.69 -20.13 -15.44
C CYS A 456 14.94 -19.81 -14.15
N PRO A 457 13.87 -18.97 -14.19
CA PRO A 457 13.00 -18.75 -13.05
C PRO A 457 12.23 -20.03 -12.68
N GLY A 458 11.98 -20.22 -11.41
CA GLY A 458 11.24 -21.36 -10.88
C GLY A 458 11.70 -21.68 -9.45
N CYS A 459 11.03 -22.60 -8.79
CA CYS A 459 11.46 -23.01 -7.46
C CYS A 459 12.79 -23.76 -7.49
N THR A 460 13.82 -23.17 -6.92
CA THR A 460 15.18 -23.76 -6.83
C THR A 460 15.38 -24.63 -5.59
N TYR A 461 14.43 -24.66 -4.66
CA TYR A 461 14.54 -25.47 -3.45
C TYR A 461 14.14 -26.92 -3.73
N ALA A 462 15.12 -27.81 -3.68
CA ALA A 462 14.95 -29.26 -3.96
C ALA A 462 13.91 -29.95 -3.07
N LEU A 463 13.52 -29.32 -1.98
CA LEU A 463 12.51 -29.83 -1.05
C LEU A 463 11.11 -29.24 -1.29
N ALA A 464 10.95 -28.29 -2.19
CA ALA A 464 9.63 -27.77 -2.51
C ALA A 464 8.82 -28.77 -3.35
N CYS A 465 7.51 -28.74 -3.18
CA CYS A 465 6.55 -29.61 -3.90
C CYS A 465 6.58 -29.37 -5.41
N ASN A 466 6.86 -28.14 -5.78
CA ASN A 466 6.94 -27.67 -7.16
C ASN A 466 8.40 -27.42 -7.59
N PHE A 467 9.38 -28.10 -6.96
CA PHE A 467 10.78 -28.00 -7.35
C PHE A 467 10.98 -28.21 -8.85
N ASP A 468 11.61 -27.24 -9.51
CA ASP A 468 12.04 -27.35 -10.90
C ASP A 468 13.55 -27.55 -10.97
N SER A 469 13.96 -28.73 -11.35
CA SER A 469 15.37 -29.06 -11.49
C SER A 469 16.11 -28.28 -12.59
N ASN A 470 15.37 -27.54 -13.42
CA ASN A 470 15.93 -26.68 -14.47
C ASN A 470 16.00 -25.22 -14.00
N ALA A 471 15.31 -24.87 -12.92
CA ALA A 471 15.39 -23.52 -12.38
C ALA A 471 16.80 -23.22 -11.89
N SER A 472 17.31 -22.07 -12.24
CA SER A 472 18.61 -21.54 -11.80
C SER A 472 18.45 -20.21 -11.05
N LEU A 473 17.23 -19.67 -11.02
CA LEU A 473 16.83 -18.49 -10.26
C LEU A 473 15.54 -18.83 -9.52
N ASP A 474 15.51 -18.61 -8.21
CA ASP A 474 14.30 -18.71 -7.41
C ASP A 474 13.39 -17.53 -7.77
N ASP A 475 12.17 -17.83 -8.21
CA ASP A 475 11.15 -16.84 -8.58
C ASP A 475 10.11 -16.63 -7.46
N GLY A 476 10.41 -17.10 -6.25
CA GLY A 476 9.52 -17.01 -5.10
C GLY A 476 8.32 -17.97 -5.15
N THR A 477 8.32 -18.93 -6.10
CA THR A 477 7.18 -19.84 -6.31
C THR A 477 7.28 -21.14 -5.52
N CYS A 478 8.26 -21.27 -4.61
CA CYS A 478 8.47 -22.52 -3.88
C CYS A 478 7.28 -22.84 -2.98
N ASP A 479 6.59 -23.92 -3.33
CA ASP A 479 5.46 -24.44 -2.57
C ASP A 479 5.92 -25.58 -1.65
N PHE A 480 5.70 -25.45 -0.37
CA PHE A 480 6.00 -26.45 0.64
C PHE A 480 4.73 -27.10 1.22
N SER A 481 3.56 -26.80 0.68
CA SER A 481 2.26 -27.30 1.16
C SER A 481 2.05 -28.80 0.99
N CYS A 482 2.83 -29.48 0.13
CA CYS A 482 2.77 -30.94 0.00
C CYS A 482 3.35 -31.67 1.22
N TRP A 483 4.01 -30.97 2.09
CA TRP A 483 4.61 -31.51 3.28
C TRP A 483 3.59 -31.51 4.43
N THR A 484 2.61 -32.39 4.36
CA THR A 484 1.77 -32.73 5.50
C THR A 484 2.41 -33.92 6.21
N ASP A 485 2.80 -33.70 7.45
CA ASP A 485 3.18 -34.72 8.45
C ASP A 485 4.21 -35.78 8.05
N ALA A 486 5.33 -35.84 8.68
CA ALA A 486 6.30 -36.94 8.72
C ALA A 486 7.13 -37.22 7.45
N VAL A 487 6.88 -36.62 6.28
CA VAL A 487 7.62 -36.91 5.03
C VAL A 487 8.60 -35.79 4.66
N ALA A 488 8.53 -34.68 5.38
CA ALA A 488 9.21 -33.43 5.05
C ALA A 488 10.68 -33.38 5.41
N CYS A 489 11.14 -34.33 6.13
CA CYS A 489 12.50 -34.27 6.64
C CYS A 489 13.46 -34.89 5.63
N GLY A 490 14.51 -34.19 5.19
CA GLY A 490 15.54 -34.68 4.28
C GLY A 490 16.23 -35.96 4.82
N GLY A 491 16.91 -36.68 3.94
CA GLY A 491 17.57 -37.95 4.32
C GLY A 491 18.43 -37.79 5.58
N GLY A 492 18.17 -38.61 6.59
CA GLY A 492 18.81 -38.55 7.90
C GLY A 492 18.11 -37.70 8.95
N THR A 493 16.91 -37.19 8.64
CA THR A 493 16.05 -36.48 9.61
C THR A 493 14.66 -37.06 9.63
N PHE A 494 13.93 -36.89 10.73
CA PHE A 494 12.52 -37.22 10.85
C PHE A 494 11.73 -36.08 11.49
N TRP A 495 10.44 -36.03 11.20
CA TRP A 495 9.55 -35.03 11.81
C TRP A 495 9.27 -35.40 13.25
N ASP A 496 9.53 -34.49 14.17
CA ASP A 496 9.22 -34.61 15.59
C ASP A 496 7.96 -33.81 15.90
N GLU A 497 6.88 -34.55 16.25
CA GLU A 497 5.57 -33.98 16.53
C GLU A 497 5.55 -33.11 17.80
N ASP A 498 6.45 -33.35 18.76
CA ASP A 498 6.49 -32.63 20.02
C ASP A 498 7.08 -31.21 19.89
N VAL A 499 7.98 -31.03 18.92
CA VAL A 499 8.64 -29.74 18.66
C VAL A 499 8.26 -29.14 17.30
N GLN A 500 7.43 -29.82 16.51
CA GLN A 500 6.95 -29.41 15.18
C GLN A 500 8.06 -28.99 14.22
N GLN A 501 9.14 -29.75 14.15
CA GLN A 501 10.26 -29.51 13.22
C GLN A 501 11.00 -30.80 12.87
N CYS A 502 11.79 -30.76 11.79
CA CYS A 502 12.66 -31.87 11.43
C CYS A 502 13.83 -31.98 12.38
N VAL A 503 14.02 -33.15 12.93
CA VAL A 503 15.14 -33.51 13.81
C VAL A 503 15.99 -34.65 13.19
N LEU A 504 17.26 -34.72 13.52
CA LEU A 504 18.15 -35.77 13.02
C LEU A 504 17.76 -37.13 13.58
N GLU A 505 17.78 -38.17 12.73
CA GLU A 505 17.59 -39.56 13.20
C GLU A 505 18.71 -39.97 14.17
N PRO A 506 18.38 -40.51 15.35
CA PRO A 506 19.36 -40.78 16.38
C PRO A 506 20.39 -41.88 16.01
N THR A 507 20.15 -42.62 14.92
CA THR A 507 20.96 -43.81 14.55
C THR A 507 22.01 -43.58 13.48
N ASP A 508 21.96 -42.44 12.76
CA ASP A 508 22.87 -42.15 11.65
C ASP A 508 23.62 -40.82 11.76
N CYS A 509 23.71 -40.26 12.96
CA CYS A 509 24.53 -39.08 13.16
C CYS A 509 26.03 -39.46 13.21
N PRO A 510 26.79 -39.20 12.16
CA PRO A 510 28.25 -39.43 12.23
C PRO A 510 28.91 -38.26 12.94
N THR A 511 28.39 -37.84 14.14
CA THR A 511 28.88 -36.54 14.47
C THR A 511 28.76 -36.16 15.95
N ASP A 512 29.49 -36.83 16.70
CA ASP A 512 30.23 -36.21 17.79
C ASP A 512 31.39 -35.43 17.13
N LEU A 513 31.10 -34.21 16.63
CA LEU A 513 32.08 -33.41 15.89
C LEU A 513 33.16 -32.83 16.81
N ASN A 514 32.85 -32.69 18.08
CA ASN A 514 33.75 -32.24 19.12
C ASN A 514 34.44 -33.42 19.84
N GLN A 515 34.04 -34.70 19.54
CA GLN A 515 34.56 -35.93 20.07
C GLN A 515 34.42 -36.07 21.59
N ASP A 516 33.35 -35.57 22.16
CA ASP A 516 33.07 -35.67 23.61
C ASP A 516 32.23 -36.91 23.97
N GLY A 517 31.80 -37.68 22.99
CA GLY A 517 31.02 -38.90 23.16
C GLY A 517 29.52 -38.70 23.28
N MET A 518 29.02 -37.48 23.01
CA MET A 518 27.59 -37.14 23.02
C MET A 518 27.26 -36.21 21.87
N THR A 519 26.26 -36.55 21.10
CA THR A 519 25.72 -35.63 20.08
C THR A 519 24.86 -34.55 20.77
N SER A 520 25.26 -33.30 20.67
CA SER A 520 24.66 -32.19 21.41
C SER A 520 24.60 -30.89 20.59
N VAL A 521 24.03 -29.85 21.15
CA VAL A 521 24.01 -28.47 20.57
C VAL A 521 25.44 -27.96 20.30
N LEU A 522 26.44 -28.43 21.02
CA LEU A 522 27.84 -28.06 20.80
C LEU A 522 28.40 -28.64 19.49
N ASP A 523 27.95 -29.83 19.07
CA ASP A 523 28.30 -30.41 17.77
C ASP A 523 27.66 -29.62 16.63
N LEU A 524 26.45 -29.18 16.79
CA LEU A 524 25.78 -28.28 15.84
C LEU A 524 26.54 -26.96 15.70
N LEU A 525 27.06 -26.42 16.80
CA LEU A 525 27.86 -25.20 16.79
C LEU A 525 29.18 -25.38 16.04
N VAL A 526 29.84 -26.52 16.22
CA VAL A 526 31.07 -26.88 15.48
C VAL A 526 30.76 -27.06 13.99
N PHE A 527 29.63 -27.64 13.64
CA PHE A 527 29.18 -27.79 12.26
C PHE A 527 28.94 -26.41 11.61
N LEU A 528 28.21 -25.50 12.29
CA LEU A 528 27.94 -24.15 11.79
C LEU A 528 29.22 -23.31 11.63
N ILE A 529 30.16 -23.41 12.56
CA ILE A 529 31.47 -22.74 12.45
C ILE A 529 32.31 -23.31 11.29
N ALA A 530 32.21 -24.61 11.02
CA ALA A 530 32.89 -25.23 9.88
C ALA A 530 32.27 -24.85 8.54
N PHE A 531 30.97 -24.59 8.49
CA PHE A 531 30.25 -24.14 7.30
C PHE A 531 30.58 -22.67 6.93
N ASP A 532 30.74 -21.81 7.92
CA ASP A 532 31.09 -20.39 7.72
C ASP A 532 32.54 -20.19 7.20
N ASN A 533 33.38 -21.22 7.33
CA ASN A 533 34.76 -21.17 6.86
C ASN A 533 34.99 -21.78 5.45
N GLN A 534 33.94 -22.17 4.71
CA GLN A 534 34.05 -22.80 3.39
C GLN A 534 33.41 -22.02 2.23
N CYS A 535 33.08 -20.75 2.37
CA CYS A 535 32.79 -19.91 1.22
C CYS A 535 34.08 -19.35 0.64
N PRO A 536 34.49 -19.74 -0.58
CA PRO A 536 35.57 -19.05 -1.28
C PRO A 536 35.09 -17.70 -1.78
N GLU A 537 35.98 -16.70 -1.70
CA GLU A 537 35.88 -15.36 -2.24
C GLU A 537 35.47 -15.34 -3.72
#